data_a8da03193830f0ab4682e16974d8416d
#
_entry.id   a8da03193830f0ab4682e16974d8416d
#
_cell.length_a   1.000
_cell.length_b   1.000
_cell.length_c   1.000
_cell.angle_alpha   90.00
_cell.angle_beta   90.00
_cell.angle_gamma   90.00
#
_symmetry.space_group_name_H-M   'P 1'
#
loop_
_entity.id
_entity.type
_entity.pdbx_description
1 polymer ?
#
loop_
_entity_poly.entity_id
_entity_poly.type
_entity_poly.pdbx_seq_one_letter_code
_entity_poly.pdbx_strand_id
1 'polypeptide(L)'
;NESGFVAISENEVTQDEIDDALHTASSVKLPEGLSLLHIIPQEYAVDKQVNIKNPLGLQGVRLKANVHLIACHQDWQNNLKKAVERCGLQVDKVVFSGFAATHSVLTEDEKDLGVCLVDFGAGTMNMMVYTNGSLRFSKVIPYAGNIVTNDIAHACTVSRAEAERIKVNYASALYPARLHGDKKIEVASIGGRAPRALTKSDLSLITSARYIEL
;
A
#
# COMPACT_ATOMS: atom_id res chain seq x y z
N ASN A 1 -2.61 -9.08 -12.44
CA ASN A 1 -2.81 -8.40 -13.72
C ASN A 1 -3.59 -9.34 -14.63
N GLU A 2 -4.60 -8.81 -15.30
CA GLU A 2 -5.49 -9.57 -16.19
C GLU A 2 -5.65 -8.85 -17.52
N SER A 3 -6.23 -9.56 -18.49
CA SER A 3 -6.48 -9.01 -19.82
C SER A 3 -7.89 -9.35 -20.29
N GLY A 4 -8.59 -8.35 -20.82
CA GLY A 4 -9.86 -8.53 -21.51
C GLY A 4 -9.74 -8.29 -23.01
N PHE A 5 -10.53 -9.00 -23.77
CA PHE A 5 -10.56 -8.90 -25.24
C PHE A 5 -11.99 -8.68 -25.71
N VAL A 6 -12.16 -7.75 -26.65
CA VAL A 6 -13.44 -7.46 -27.29
C VAL A 6 -13.23 -7.26 -28.79
N ALA A 7 -14.21 -7.68 -29.60
CA ALA A 7 -14.26 -7.34 -31.01
C ALA A 7 -14.75 -5.91 -31.17
N ILE A 8 -14.17 -5.16 -32.12
CA ILE A 8 -14.57 -3.80 -32.45
C ILE A 8 -15.66 -3.89 -33.54
N SER A 9 -16.85 -3.32 -33.24
CA SER A 9 -18.06 -3.53 -34.08
C SER A 9 -18.08 -2.67 -35.34
N GLU A 10 -17.60 -1.43 -35.30
CA GLU A 10 -17.66 -0.47 -36.40
C GLU A 10 -16.28 -0.08 -36.95
N ASN A 11 -15.28 -0.97 -36.82
CA ASN A 11 -13.88 -0.71 -37.17
C ASN A 11 -13.23 0.49 -36.46
N GLU A 12 -13.89 1.11 -35.50
CA GLU A 12 -13.39 2.21 -34.70
C GLU A 12 -13.73 1.92 -33.22
N VAL A 13 -12.75 2.11 -32.34
CA VAL A 13 -12.91 1.87 -30.90
C VAL A 13 -13.76 2.97 -30.29
N THR A 14 -14.89 2.56 -29.73
CA THR A 14 -15.79 3.42 -28.94
C THR A 14 -15.57 3.25 -27.45
N GLN A 15 -16.25 4.07 -26.63
CA GLN A 15 -16.20 3.93 -25.17
C GLN A 15 -16.82 2.62 -24.71
N ASP A 16 -17.84 2.13 -25.39
CA ASP A 16 -18.54 0.88 -25.05
C ASP A 16 -17.60 -0.32 -25.17
N GLU A 17 -16.79 -0.41 -26.24
CA GLU A 17 -15.80 -1.48 -26.37
C GLU A 17 -14.67 -1.38 -25.34
N ILE A 18 -14.29 -0.15 -24.91
CA ILE A 18 -13.33 0.04 -23.82
C ILE A 18 -13.91 -0.49 -22.51
N ASP A 19 -15.14 -0.12 -22.19
CA ASP A 19 -15.82 -0.55 -20.96
C ASP A 19 -16.06 -2.07 -20.95
N ASP A 20 -16.44 -2.66 -22.09
CA ASP A 20 -16.59 -4.10 -22.26
C ASP A 20 -15.27 -4.86 -22.12
N ALA A 21 -14.17 -4.32 -22.64
CA ALA A 21 -12.84 -4.91 -22.47
C ALA A 21 -12.38 -4.89 -21.01
N LEU A 22 -12.64 -3.78 -20.29
CA LEU A 22 -12.37 -3.66 -18.87
C LEU A 22 -13.25 -4.60 -18.03
N HIS A 23 -14.53 -4.69 -18.36
CA HIS A 23 -15.45 -5.63 -17.72
C HIS A 23 -15.01 -7.09 -17.93
N THR A 24 -14.62 -7.45 -19.16
CA THR A 24 -14.10 -8.78 -19.49
C THR A 24 -12.83 -9.08 -18.69
N ALA A 25 -11.89 -8.12 -18.62
CA ALA A 25 -10.65 -8.26 -17.85
C ALA A 25 -10.91 -8.42 -16.35
N SER A 26 -11.98 -7.82 -15.82
CA SER A 26 -12.34 -7.88 -14.39
C SER A 26 -13.21 -9.08 -14.02
N SER A 27 -13.75 -9.81 -15.01
CA SER A 27 -14.61 -11.00 -14.82
C SER A 27 -13.80 -12.23 -14.39
N VAL A 28 -12.97 -12.08 -13.36
CA VAL A 28 -12.13 -13.15 -12.82
C VAL A 28 -12.79 -13.80 -11.60
N LYS A 29 -12.60 -15.10 -11.46
CA LYS A 29 -13.04 -15.81 -10.27
C LYS A 29 -12.12 -15.48 -9.11
N LEU A 30 -12.61 -14.68 -8.18
CA LEU A 30 -11.90 -14.36 -6.93
C LEU A 30 -12.08 -15.50 -5.91
N PRO A 31 -11.12 -15.67 -4.99
CA PRO A 31 -11.32 -16.50 -3.80
C PRO A 31 -12.54 -16.06 -2.98
N GLU A 32 -13.11 -17.00 -2.23
CA GLU A 32 -14.28 -16.73 -1.38
C GLU A 32 -14.00 -15.59 -0.39
N GLY A 33 -14.97 -14.70 -0.23
CA GLY A 33 -14.89 -13.54 0.66
C GLY A 33 -14.09 -12.34 0.13
N LEU A 34 -13.49 -12.44 -1.07
CA LEU A 34 -12.85 -11.32 -1.73
C LEU A 34 -13.79 -10.64 -2.73
N SER A 35 -13.67 -9.31 -2.83
CA SER A 35 -14.32 -8.49 -3.85
C SER A 35 -13.30 -7.56 -4.50
N LEU A 36 -13.54 -7.21 -5.76
CA LEU A 36 -12.73 -6.21 -6.44
C LEU A 36 -12.96 -4.83 -5.79
N LEU A 37 -11.85 -4.18 -5.47
CA LEU A 37 -11.84 -2.81 -4.96
C LEU A 37 -11.50 -1.81 -6.08
N HIS A 38 -10.49 -2.14 -6.91
CA HIS A 38 -10.09 -1.33 -8.04
C HIS A 38 -9.82 -2.17 -9.27
N ILE A 39 -10.22 -1.63 -10.43
CA ILE A 39 -9.85 -2.06 -11.78
C ILE A 39 -9.05 -0.89 -12.37
N ILE A 40 -7.75 -1.06 -12.53
CA ILE A 40 -6.84 0.01 -12.95
C ILE A 40 -6.33 -0.34 -14.34
N PRO A 41 -6.74 0.39 -15.39
CA PRO A 41 -6.20 0.20 -16.73
C PRO A 41 -4.69 0.43 -16.74
N GLN A 42 -3.95 -0.44 -17.42
CA GLN A 42 -2.51 -0.31 -17.60
C GLN A 42 -2.18 0.19 -19.01
N GLU A 43 -2.63 -0.55 -19.99
CA GLU A 43 -2.43 -0.26 -21.39
C GLU A 43 -3.46 -1.02 -22.24
N TYR A 44 -3.65 -0.55 -23.45
CA TYR A 44 -4.49 -1.18 -24.44
C TYR A 44 -3.66 -1.64 -25.64
N ALA A 45 -4.23 -2.54 -26.42
CA ALA A 45 -3.72 -2.91 -27.72
C ALA A 45 -4.88 -3.03 -28.72
N VAL A 46 -4.67 -2.50 -29.93
CA VAL A 46 -5.60 -2.61 -31.05
C VAL A 46 -4.89 -3.42 -32.14
N ASP A 47 -5.37 -4.61 -32.39
CA ASP A 47 -4.75 -5.60 -33.29
C ASP A 47 -3.27 -5.86 -32.96
N LYS A 48 -2.34 -5.34 -33.78
CA LYS A 48 -0.88 -5.46 -33.60
C LYS A 48 -0.23 -4.26 -32.90
N GLN A 49 -0.99 -3.19 -32.71
CA GLN A 49 -0.50 -1.98 -32.02
C GLN A 49 -0.63 -2.18 -30.50
N VAL A 50 0.46 -2.06 -29.79
CA VAL A 50 0.54 -2.27 -28.33
C VAL A 50 0.94 -0.99 -27.59
N ASN A 51 0.86 -1.00 -26.25
CA ASN A 51 1.24 0.12 -25.38
C ASN A 51 0.43 1.40 -25.65
N ILE A 52 -0.84 1.26 -25.99
CA ILE A 52 -1.75 2.37 -26.24
C ILE A 52 -2.32 2.84 -24.90
N LYS A 53 -2.20 4.14 -24.59
CA LYS A 53 -2.77 4.72 -23.35
C LYS A 53 -4.25 5.05 -23.53
N ASN A 54 -4.64 5.56 -24.68
CA ASN A 54 -6.04 5.86 -25.02
C ASN A 54 -6.38 5.28 -26.39
N PRO A 55 -7.18 4.20 -26.46
CA PRO A 55 -7.53 3.55 -27.71
C PRO A 55 -8.73 4.19 -28.42
N LEU A 56 -9.44 5.15 -27.78
CA LEU A 56 -10.66 5.75 -28.32
C LEU A 56 -10.43 6.35 -29.71
N GLY A 57 -11.27 6.01 -30.67
CA GLY A 57 -11.21 6.50 -32.05
C GLY A 57 -10.17 5.81 -32.94
N LEU A 58 -9.42 4.82 -32.42
CA LEU A 58 -8.48 4.06 -33.23
C LEU A 58 -9.23 3.01 -34.07
N GLN A 59 -8.76 2.84 -35.31
CA GLN A 59 -9.32 1.83 -36.21
C GLN A 59 -8.69 0.46 -35.97
N GLY A 60 -9.51 -0.58 -35.97
CA GLY A 60 -9.06 -1.96 -35.78
C GLY A 60 -10.22 -2.94 -35.69
N VAL A 61 -9.88 -4.19 -35.49
CA VAL A 61 -10.85 -5.31 -35.42
C VAL A 61 -10.97 -5.84 -33.97
N ARG A 62 -9.89 -5.77 -33.19
CA ARG A 62 -9.84 -6.33 -31.85
C ARG A 62 -9.15 -5.40 -30.87
N LEU A 63 -9.86 -5.09 -29.78
CA LEU A 63 -9.33 -4.38 -28.64
C LEU A 63 -8.93 -5.35 -27.52
N LYS A 64 -7.76 -5.12 -26.93
CA LYS A 64 -7.30 -5.76 -25.70
C LYS A 64 -7.08 -4.69 -24.65
N ALA A 65 -7.61 -4.89 -23.44
CA ALA A 65 -7.29 -4.10 -22.26
C ALA A 65 -6.45 -4.93 -21.28
N ASN A 66 -5.32 -4.41 -20.83
CA ASN A 66 -4.56 -4.95 -19.72
C ASN A 66 -4.91 -4.14 -18.46
N VAL A 67 -5.20 -4.83 -17.35
CA VAL A 67 -5.62 -4.19 -16.10
C VAL A 67 -4.84 -4.72 -14.89
N HIS A 68 -4.63 -3.86 -13.92
CA HIS A 68 -4.22 -4.24 -12.58
C HIS A 68 -5.46 -4.28 -11.67
N LEU A 69 -5.71 -5.44 -11.06
CA LEU A 69 -6.85 -5.65 -10.17
C LEU A 69 -6.39 -5.61 -8.72
N ILE A 70 -7.08 -4.83 -7.90
CA ILE A 70 -6.90 -4.82 -6.45
C ILE A 70 -8.16 -5.36 -5.80
N ALA A 71 -8.02 -6.42 -5.02
CA ALA A 71 -9.11 -7.06 -4.29
C ALA A 71 -8.92 -6.90 -2.78
N CYS A 72 -10.02 -6.90 -2.04
CA CYS A 72 -10.01 -6.88 -0.58
C CYS A 72 -11.10 -7.78 -0.01
N HIS A 73 -11.00 -8.11 1.28
CA HIS A 73 -12.05 -8.82 1.98
C HIS A 73 -13.33 -7.98 2.08
N GLN A 74 -14.43 -8.52 1.59
CA GLN A 74 -15.73 -7.85 1.55
C GLN A 74 -16.21 -7.44 2.95
N ASP A 75 -16.02 -8.32 3.93
CA ASP A 75 -16.42 -8.05 5.32
C ASP A 75 -15.66 -6.85 5.92
N TRP A 76 -14.37 -6.72 5.63
CA TRP A 76 -13.58 -5.58 6.11
C TRP A 76 -14.05 -4.28 5.49
N GLN A 77 -14.32 -4.30 4.17
CA GLN A 77 -14.87 -3.15 3.47
C GLN A 77 -16.24 -2.75 4.04
N ASN A 78 -17.13 -3.72 4.26
CA ASN A 78 -18.45 -3.49 4.81
C ASN A 78 -18.40 -2.96 6.25
N ASN A 79 -17.50 -3.50 7.09
CA ASN A 79 -17.32 -3.03 8.46
C ASN A 79 -16.80 -1.59 8.51
N LEU A 80 -15.87 -1.24 7.62
CA LEU A 80 -15.36 0.14 7.50
C LEU A 80 -16.47 1.11 7.07
N LYS A 81 -17.25 0.75 6.03
CA LYS A 81 -18.41 1.55 5.61
C LYS A 81 -19.40 1.75 6.75
N LYS A 82 -19.81 0.68 7.42
CA LYS A 82 -20.74 0.77 8.56
C LYS A 82 -20.21 1.64 9.71
N ALA A 83 -18.89 1.62 9.97
CA ALA A 83 -18.30 2.47 11.00
C ALA A 83 -18.46 3.96 10.68
N VAL A 84 -18.24 4.35 9.43
CA VAL A 84 -18.41 5.73 8.97
C VAL A 84 -19.89 6.14 8.95
N GLU A 85 -20.76 5.26 8.46
CA GLU A 85 -22.21 5.50 8.38
C GLU A 85 -22.85 5.68 9.76
N ARG A 86 -22.36 4.98 10.80
CA ARG A 86 -22.79 5.18 12.20
C ARG A 86 -22.47 6.57 12.75
N CYS A 87 -21.53 7.30 12.12
CA CYS A 87 -21.24 8.70 12.44
C CYS A 87 -22.18 9.68 11.69
N GLY A 88 -23.20 9.19 10.98
CA GLY A 88 -24.13 10.03 10.19
C GLY A 88 -23.55 10.51 8.86
N LEU A 89 -22.45 9.89 8.39
CA LEU A 89 -21.80 10.19 7.12
C LEU A 89 -22.16 9.15 6.05
N GLN A 90 -22.17 9.55 4.79
CA GLN A 90 -22.27 8.63 3.65
C GLN A 90 -20.88 8.32 3.12
N VAL A 91 -20.67 7.04 2.73
CA VAL A 91 -19.43 6.60 2.08
C VAL A 91 -19.67 6.59 0.58
N ASP A 92 -19.08 7.53 -0.11
CA ASP A 92 -19.14 7.62 -1.57
C ASP A 92 -18.24 6.53 -2.21
N LYS A 93 -16.98 6.44 -1.79
CA LYS A 93 -16.02 5.50 -2.36
C LYS A 93 -15.04 4.97 -1.31
N VAL A 94 -14.63 3.72 -1.48
CA VAL A 94 -13.53 3.12 -0.71
C VAL A 94 -12.32 3.03 -1.64
N VAL A 95 -11.17 3.55 -1.18
CA VAL A 95 -9.94 3.58 -1.97
C VAL A 95 -8.82 2.91 -1.19
N PHE A 96 -8.01 2.10 -1.87
CA PHE A 96 -6.81 1.52 -1.30
C PHE A 96 -5.79 2.62 -0.98
N SER A 97 -5.30 2.66 0.27
CA SER A 97 -4.43 3.75 0.76
C SER A 97 -3.13 3.88 -0.04
N GLY A 98 -2.50 2.78 -0.40
CA GLY A 98 -1.30 2.80 -1.25
C GLY A 98 -1.56 3.43 -2.61
N PHE A 99 -2.72 3.14 -3.23
CA PHE A 99 -3.11 3.76 -4.51
C PHE A 99 -3.44 5.25 -4.33
N ALA A 100 -4.14 5.63 -3.26
CA ALA A 100 -4.41 7.03 -2.95
C ALA A 100 -3.10 7.83 -2.74
N ALA A 101 -2.12 7.27 -2.04
CA ALA A 101 -0.82 7.89 -1.81
C ALA A 101 -0.08 8.21 -3.11
N THR A 102 -0.19 7.37 -4.15
CA THR A 102 0.45 7.62 -5.45
C THR A 102 -0.03 8.90 -6.13
N HIS A 103 -1.31 9.26 -5.92
CA HIS A 103 -1.88 10.49 -6.48
C HIS A 103 -1.45 11.75 -5.72
N SER A 104 -1.00 11.59 -4.48
CA SER A 104 -0.59 12.73 -3.64
C SER A 104 0.89 13.05 -3.76
N VAL A 105 1.75 12.05 -3.99
CA VAL A 105 3.21 12.21 -3.89
C VAL A 105 3.96 11.97 -5.19
N LEU A 106 3.37 11.27 -6.18
CA LEU A 106 4.04 10.98 -7.45
C LEU A 106 3.59 11.93 -8.54
N THR A 107 4.55 12.42 -9.31
CA THR A 107 4.32 13.14 -10.57
C THR A 107 4.09 12.15 -11.73
N GLU A 108 3.49 12.62 -12.82
CA GLU A 108 3.30 11.77 -14.02
C GLU A 108 4.65 11.40 -14.65
N ASP A 109 5.63 12.31 -14.64
CA ASP A 109 6.98 12.03 -15.15
C ASP A 109 7.67 10.90 -14.37
N GLU A 110 7.53 10.86 -13.03
CA GLU A 110 8.07 9.78 -12.22
C GLU A 110 7.39 8.43 -12.54
N LYS A 111 6.08 8.43 -12.75
CA LYS A 111 5.34 7.23 -13.16
C LYS A 111 5.75 6.75 -14.55
N ASP A 112 6.02 7.65 -15.48
CA ASP A 112 6.49 7.32 -16.83
C ASP A 112 7.92 6.77 -16.82
N LEU A 113 8.84 7.42 -16.11
CA LEU A 113 10.23 6.98 -15.98
C LEU A 113 10.39 5.66 -15.22
N GLY A 114 9.49 5.39 -14.30
CA GLY A 114 9.50 4.22 -13.43
C GLY A 114 9.86 4.57 -12.00
N VAL A 115 8.95 4.23 -11.08
CA VAL A 115 9.07 4.54 -9.66
C VAL A 115 8.48 3.45 -8.81
N CYS A 116 9.08 3.21 -7.65
CA CYS A 116 8.54 2.39 -6.58
C CYS A 116 8.17 3.29 -5.40
N LEU A 117 6.87 3.41 -5.12
CA LEU A 117 6.38 4.04 -3.90
C LEU A 117 6.29 3.00 -2.79
N VAL A 118 6.88 3.32 -1.64
CA VAL A 118 6.72 2.55 -0.40
C VAL A 118 6.04 3.44 0.62
N ASP A 119 4.80 3.11 0.98
CA ASP A 119 4.03 3.75 2.04
C ASP A 119 4.23 2.95 3.33
N PHE A 120 5.08 3.47 4.22
CA PHE A 120 5.48 2.82 5.45
C PHE A 120 4.59 3.25 6.62
N GLY A 121 3.59 2.42 6.91
CA GLY A 121 2.62 2.69 7.98
C GLY A 121 3.02 2.14 9.35
N ALA A 122 2.03 2.05 10.22
CA ALA A 122 2.19 1.44 11.54
C ALA A 122 2.07 -0.09 11.50
N GLY A 123 1.01 -0.61 10.87
CA GLY A 123 0.73 -2.05 10.81
C GLY A 123 1.07 -2.71 9.48
N THR A 124 1.13 -1.94 8.41
CA THR A 124 1.37 -2.43 7.04
C THR A 124 2.29 -1.50 6.28
N MET A 125 3.03 -2.07 5.33
CA MET A 125 3.69 -1.33 4.26
C MET A 125 2.97 -1.61 2.95
N ASN A 126 2.72 -0.57 2.15
CA ASN A 126 2.17 -0.68 0.81
C ASN A 126 3.26 -0.37 -0.21
N MET A 127 3.42 -1.24 -1.18
CA MET A 127 4.37 -1.07 -2.28
C MET A 127 3.60 -0.93 -3.59
N MET A 128 3.89 0.11 -4.35
CA MET A 128 3.28 0.41 -5.64
C MET A 128 4.39 0.68 -6.66
N VAL A 129 4.41 -0.08 -7.77
CA VAL A 129 5.44 0.05 -8.81
C VAL A 129 4.79 0.51 -10.10
N TYR A 130 5.27 1.63 -10.62
CA TYR A 130 4.87 2.22 -11.89
C TYR A 130 5.99 2.11 -12.91
N THR A 131 5.64 1.88 -14.16
CA THR A 131 6.50 2.05 -15.34
C THR A 131 5.64 2.43 -16.53
N ASN A 132 6.16 3.32 -17.37
CA ASN A 132 5.45 3.86 -18.54
C ASN A 132 4.05 4.42 -18.16
N GLY A 133 3.96 5.12 -17.03
CA GLY A 133 2.73 5.73 -16.53
C GLY A 133 1.69 4.76 -16.00
N SER A 134 1.97 3.45 -15.93
CA SER A 134 1.00 2.43 -15.54
C SER A 134 1.43 1.71 -14.27
N LEU A 135 0.45 1.43 -13.39
CA LEU A 135 0.67 0.61 -12.21
C LEU A 135 0.89 -0.85 -12.62
N ARG A 136 2.09 -1.37 -12.43
CA ARG A 136 2.48 -2.74 -12.82
C ARG A 136 2.36 -3.75 -11.70
N PHE A 137 2.61 -3.28 -10.48
CA PHE A 137 2.63 -4.15 -9.31
C PHE A 137 2.17 -3.39 -8.08
N SER A 138 1.40 -4.06 -7.23
CA SER A 138 1.07 -3.58 -5.89
C SER A 138 1.17 -4.73 -4.89
N LYS A 139 1.62 -4.43 -3.68
CA LYS A 139 1.71 -5.41 -2.60
C LYS A 139 1.46 -4.74 -1.26
N VAL A 140 0.72 -5.42 -0.39
CA VAL A 140 0.60 -5.09 1.02
C VAL A 140 1.46 -6.06 1.83
N ILE A 141 2.36 -5.53 2.62
CA ILE A 141 3.20 -6.28 3.54
C ILE A 141 2.59 -6.10 4.94
N PRO A 142 2.19 -7.17 5.65
CA PRO A 142 1.36 -7.09 6.87
C PRO A 142 2.17 -6.77 8.14
N TYR A 143 3.27 -6.04 8.02
CA TYR A 143 4.07 -5.54 9.14
C TYR A 143 4.76 -4.24 8.77
N ALA A 144 4.98 -3.38 9.76
CA ALA A 144 5.64 -2.08 9.63
C ALA A 144 6.09 -1.57 11.02
N GLY A 145 5.97 -0.27 11.30
CA GLY A 145 6.48 0.36 12.53
C GLY A 145 6.02 -0.28 13.85
N ASN A 146 4.88 -0.95 13.88
CA ASN A 146 4.40 -1.63 15.08
C ASN A 146 5.28 -2.80 15.55
N ILE A 147 6.03 -3.42 14.63
CA ILE A 147 6.92 -4.54 15.00
C ILE A 147 8.07 -4.02 15.86
N VAL A 148 8.59 -2.83 15.54
CA VAL A 148 9.63 -2.15 16.35
C VAL A 148 9.07 -1.81 17.75
N THR A 149 7.83 -1.33 17.83
CA THR A 149 7.17 -1.06 19.11
C THR A 149 7.04 -2.34 19.95
N ASN A 150 6.67 -3.44 19.31
CA ASN A 150 6.56 -4.72 20.01
C ASN A 150 7.92 -5.22 20.52
N ASP A 151 8.98 -5.09 19.73
CA ASP A 151 10.33 -5.48 20.17
C ASP A 151 10.79 -4.67 21.37
N ILE A 152 10.54 -3.35 21.37
CA ILE A 152 10.83 -2.50 22.54
C ILE A 152 9.99 -2.94 23.75
N ALA A 153 8.69 -3.19 23.56
CA ALA A 153 7.79 -3.63 24.63
C ALA A 153 8.28 -4.93 25.29
N HIS A 154 8.69 -5.91 24.49
CA HIS A 154 9.23 -7.16 24.96
C HIS A 154 10.60 -7.02 25.64
N ALA A 155 11.55 -6.39 24.96
CA ALA A 155 12.92 -6.25 25.46
C ALA A 155 13.00 -5.41 26.75
N CYS A 156 12.22 -4.35 26.82
CA CYS A 156 12.17 -3.43 27.97
C CYS A 156 11.12 -3.84 29.02
N THR A 157 10.25 -4.81 28.72
CA THR A 157 9.15 -5.22 29.60
C THR A 157 8.28 -4.02 30.03
N VAL A 158 7.80 -3.27 29.02
CA VAL A 158 6.98 -2.06 29.20
C VAL A 158 5.63 -2.23 28.49
N SER A 159 4.68 -1.34 28.81
CA SER A 159 3.42 -1.30 28.06
C SER A 159 3.65 -0.90 26.61
N ARG A 160 2.73 -1.29 25.72
CA ARG A 160 2.79 -0.91 24.30
C ARG A 160 2.80 0.62 24.09
N ALA A 161 2.04 1.35 24.93
CA ALA A 161 2.00 2.81 24.87
C ALA A 161 3.35 3.44 25.24
N GLU A 162 4.00 2.89 26.28
CA GLU A 162 5.33 3.33 26.68
C GLU A 162 6.40 2.96 25.64
N ALA A 163 6.32 1.75 25.07
CA ALA A 163 7.19 1.33 23.98
C ALA A 163 7.08 2.25 22.76
N GLU A 164 5.86 2.65 22.40
CA GLU A 164 5.63 3.61 21.30
C GLU A 164 6.24 4.98 21.62
N ARG A 165 6.06 5.47 22.84
CA ARG A 165 6.69 6.72 23.31
C ARG A 165 8.23 6.65 23.20
N ILE A 166 8.81 5.53 23.61
CA ILE A 166 10.27 5.29 23.54
C ILE A 166 10.71 5.24 22.07
N LYS A 167 9.98 4.52 21.21
CA LYS A 167 10.27 4.44 19.78
C LYS A 167 10.31 5.81 19.12
N VAL A 168 9.25 6.59 19.28
CA VAL A 168 9.10 7.90 18.63
C VAL A 168 10.16 8.89 19.08
N ASN A 169 10.51 8.90 20.38
CA ASN A 169 11.40 9.92 20.94
C ASN A 169 12.88 9.54 20.91
N TYR A 170 13.21 8.23 20.89
CA TYR A 170 14.59 7.80 21.17
C TYR A 170 15.12 6.72 20.25
N ALA A 171 14.27 5.99 19.52
CA ALA A 171 14.73 4.90 18.65
C ALA A 171 15.57 5.41 17.47
N SER A 172 16.48 4.58 17.02
CA SER A 172 17.34 4.85 15.87
C SER A 172 17.53 3.61 15.04
N ALA A 173 17.54 3.78 13.71
CA ALA A 173 17.93 2.74 12.77
C ALA A 173 19.45 2.53 12.70
N LEU A 174 20.23 3.49 13.17
CA LEU A 174 21.70 3.44 13.15
C LEU A 174 22.24 2.83 14.44
N TYR A 175 23.19 1.92 14.31
CA TYR A 175 23.96 1.37 15.41
C TYR A 175 25.48 1.41 15.10
N PRO A 176 26.34 1.78 16.06
CA PRO A 176 25.96 2.46 17.31
C PRO A 176 25.35 3.83 17.03
N ALA A 177 24.38 4.23 17.84
CA ALA A 177 23.87 5.59 17.77
C ALA A 177 25.05 6.55 17.98
N ARG A 178 25.44 7.29 16.93
CA ARG A 178 26.53 8.28 16.99
C ARG A 178 26.10 9.48 17.82
N LEU A 179 26.06 9.30 19.13
CA LEU A 179 25.63 10.32 20.07
C LEU A 179 26.78 10.64 21.03
N HIS A 180 27.03 11.92 21.19
CA HIS A 180 27.92 12.41 22.22
C HIS A 180 27.33 12.10 23.61
N GLY A 181 27.84 11.06 24.27
CA GLY A 181 27.37 10.56 25.55
C GLY A 181 26.20 9.58 25.47
N ASP A 182 26.24 8.56 26.33
CA ASP A 182 25.17 7.54 26.39
C ASP A 182 24.03 8.04 27.28
N LYS A 183 23.09 8.76 26.66
CA LYS A 183 21.97 9.40 27.38
C LYS A 183 21.06 8.33 27.97
N LYS A 184 20.83 8.40 29.29
CA LYS A 184 19.88 7.54 30.00
C LYS A 184 18.43 7.99 29.70
N ILE A 185 17.59 7.01 29.40
CA ILE A 185 16.16 7.16 29.17
C ILE A 185 15.46 6.52 30.35
N GLU A 186 14.63 7.27 31.05
CA GLU A 186 13.76 6.71 32.08
C GLU A 186 12.60 5.95 31.42
N VAL A 187 12.42 4.72 31.87
CA VAL A 187 11.44 3.79 31.33
C VAL A 187 10.49 3.39 32.43
N ALA A 188 9.21 3.69 32.27
CA ALA A 188 8.17 3.29 33.20
C ALA A 188 8.01 1.76 33.20
N SER A 189 8.12 1.13 34.36
CA SER A 189 7.97 -0.32 34.51
C SER A 189 6.51 -0.71 34.71
N ILE A 190 6.14 -1.93 34.28
CA ILE A 190 4.80 -2.50 34.51
C ILE A 190 4.71 -3.02 35.98
N GLY A 191 3.52 -2.92 36.58
CA GLY A 191 3.20 -3.54 37.88
C GLY A 191 3.78 -2.82 39.09
N GLY A 192 3.95 -1.48 39.06
CA GLY A 192 4.37 -0.69 40.17
C GLY A 192 5.85 -0.85 40.54
N ARG A 193 6.66 -1.45 39.66
CA ARG A 193 8.12 -1.55 39.85
C ARG A 193 8.77 -0.19 39.63
N ALA A 194 9.91 0.04 40.28
CA ALA A 194 10.69 1.26 40.09
C ALA A 194 11.06 1.47 38.64
N PRO A 195 11.07 2.71 38.10
CA PRO A 195 11.54 3.03 36.77
C PRO A 195 12.96 2.51 36.56
N ARG A 196 13.21 1.99 35.37
CA ARG A 196 14.55 1.56 34.94
C ARG A 196 15.17 2.59 34.04
N ALA A 197 16.50 2.71 34.08
CA ALA A 197 17.22 3.45 33.07
C ALA A 197 17.67 2.55 31.97
N LEU A 198 17.32 2.92 30.72
CA LEU A 198 17.79 2.30 29.48
C LEU A 198 18.76 3.29 28.82
N THR A 199 19.86 2.82 28.28
CA THR A 199 20.73 3.68 27.49
C THR A 199 20.25 3.79 26.06
N LYS A 200 20.60 4.90 25.36
CA LYS A 200 20.32 5.00 23.92
C LYS A 200 21.04 3.92 23.11
N SER A 201 22.21 3.49 23.56
CA SER A 201 22.96 2.41 22.91
C SER A 201 22.22 1.08 23.01
N ASP A 202 21.69 0.74 24.20
CA ASP A 202 20.89 -0.49 24.37
C ASP A 202 19.62 -0.45 23.52
N LEU A 203 18.92 0.68 23.48
CA LEU A 203 17.74 0.86 22.65
C LEU A 203 18.09 0.74 21.16
N SER A 204 19.19 1.35 20.74
CA SER A 204 19.66 1.30 19.35
C SER A 204 19.99 -0.13 18.91
N LEU A 205 20.54 -0.95 19.81
CA LEU A 205 20.81 -2.37 19.55
C LEU A 205 19.51 -3.14 19.24
N ILE A 206 18.45 -2.87 20.00
CA ILE A 206 17.13 -3.50 19.79
C ILE A 206 16.51 -3.02 18.47
N THR A 207 16.50 -1.72 18.23
CA THR A 207 15.73 -1.13 17.13
C THR A 207 16.43 -1.21 15.78
N SER A 208 17.77 -1.08 15.73
CA SER A 208 18.52 -1.14 14.48
C SER A 208 18.40 -2.49 13.79
N ALA A 209 18.44 -3.59 14.54
CA ALA A 209 18.27 -4.94 13.98
C ALA A 209 16.91 -5.07 13.27
N ARG A 210 15.85 -4.56 13.89
CA ARG A 210 14.50 -4.61 13.30
C ARG A 210 14.33 -3.67 12.11
N TYR A 211 14.93 -2.48 12.14
CA TYR A 211 14.88 -1.56 11.00
C TYR A 211 15.66 -2.07 9.78
N ILE A 212 16.67 -2.92 9.98
CA ILE A 212 17.39 -3.57 8.88
C ILE A 212 16.56 -4.68 8.23
N GLU A 213 15.68 -5.34 9.00
CA GLU A 213 14.79 -6.39 8.48
C GLU A 213 13.55 -5.83 7.74
N LEU A 214 13.16 -4.60 8.05
CA LEU A 214 12.05 -3.91 7.42
C LEU A 214 12.44 -3.29 6.07
#